data_719a08b432b1810420cea15ee21f369e
#
_entry.id   719a08b432b1810420cea15ee21f369e
#
_cell.length_a   1.000
_cell.length_b   1.000
_cell.length_c   1.000
_cell.angle_alpha   90.00
_cell.angle_beta   90.00
_cell.angle_gamma   90.00
#
_symmetry.space_group_name_H-M   'P 1'
#
loop_
_entity.id
_entity.type
_entity.pdbx_description
1 polymer ?
#
loop_
_entity_poly.entity_id
_entity_poly.type
_entity_poly.pdbx_seq_one_letter_code
_entity_poly.pdbx_strand_id
1 'polypeptide(L)'
;MMKILFQVKNLSLRKESIGKLYNASISFFDGMIYSLSGLDYSGRDIFLKIIKGYIDDKKYEGLFFVDNKLLNSAKKLKEYIYIFSLQNKIVDDWTVAEYIYLREGKWFLSKKNLRNMIKRIEAVVDDFGLDISGSEKVGELSILTRYQIEFIRAVILNKKIVIIEDEFTNMKYEYIKLFSKWLKSNMKEDMTIILNTHSQTASYKCSDIFVCFKKGCIVKTCRKDSIDGIDKLYNFIVGSTMNEKINSLSSGYIYNKLHNSNDEVYSVSGNFFGKNIETYSFAKGKIYSFIIEDHNNRYRFFKAISGVNNRDKKYFIERYYQKVIHVQDLIAKKIISVDGIGEGYFLAENMSIEDNLILPSLNKISNFNYLMNQYEIKKVILEGLRAKDINKMDFVSKLDINQKICVSLERWLIFRPKVFIIFEPFIYCDNYGLSLIKNYLKKFAKAGTTVIVIKSRLEYIEDISDEIISI
;
A
#
# COMPACT_ATOMS: atom_id res chain seq x y z
N MET A 1 34.38 -11.12 8.54
CA MET A 1 33.89 -10.54 9.80
C MET A 1 32.95 -9.41 9.43
N MET A 2 31.67 -9.44 9.83
CA MET A 2 30.70 -8.38 9.51
C MET A 2 31.18 -7.05 10.07
N LYS A 3 31.25 -6.04 9.21
CA LYS A 3 31.66 -4.68 9.58
C LYS A 3 30.42 -3.78 9.71
N ILE A 4 30.42 -2.88 10.67
CA ILE A 4 29.38 -1.85 10.75
C ILE A 4 29.62 -0.83 9.64
N LEU A 5 28.69 -0.78 8.67
CA LEU A 5 28.76 0.15 7.55
C LEU A 5 28.11 1.49 7.89
N PHE A 6 26.92 1.44 8.48
CA PHE A 6 26.13 2.61 8.84
C PHE A 6 25.58 2.47 10.25
N GLN A 7 25.69 3.52 11.06
CA GLN A 7 25.18 3.51 12.43
C GLN A 7 24.45 4.81 12.75
N VAL A 8 23.33 4.66 13.43
CA VAL A 8 22.54 5.75 14.01
C VAL A 8 22.56 5.57 15.52
N LYS A 9 22.87 6.64 16.27
CA LYS A 9 22.87 6.63 17.73
C LYS A 9 21.98 7.73 18.30
N ASN A 10 21.15 7.35 19.25
CA ASN A 10 20.31 8.23 20.08
C ASN A 10 19.44 9.19 19.26
N LEU A 11 18.92 8.74 18.13
CA LEU A 11 18.11 9.58 17.24
C LEU A 11 16.74 9.82 17.87
N SER A 12 16.45 11.10 18.12
CA SER A 12 15.18 11.55 18.70
C SER A 12 14.64 12.76 17.96
N LEU A 13 13.33 12.80 17.74
CA LEU A 13 12.67 13.99 17.22
C LEU A 13 12.41 14.97 18.37
N ARG A 14 12.66 16.28 18.19
CA ARG A 14 12.41 17.30 19.20
C ARG A 14 10.91 17.49 19.44
N LYS A 15 10.52 17.84 20.67
CA LYS A 15 9.11 17.89 21.12
C LYS A 15 8.20 18.83 20.30
N GLU A 16 8.76 19.87 19.69
CA GLU A 16 8.03 20.84 18.87
C GLU A 16 7.66 20.34 17.47
N SER A 17 8.14 19.14 17.10
CA SER A 17 7.94 18.57 15.77
C SER A 17 6.74 17.61 15.75
N ILE A 18 6.04 17.59 14.62
CA ILE A 18 4.94 16.63 14.41
C ILE A 18 5.51 15.22 14.25
N GLY A 19 5.09 14.32 15.14
CA GLY A 19 5.48 12.90 15.11
C GLY A 19 6.21 12.45 16.38
N LYS A 20 6.60 11.17 16.43
CA LYS A 20 7.24 10.55 17.59
C LYS A 20 8.44 9.70 17.15
N LEU A 21 9.62 10.02 17.65
CA LEU A 21 10.81 9.19 17.56
C LEU A 21 11.67 9.45 18.81
N TYR A 22 12.01 8.39 19.54
CA TYR A 22 12.71 8.50 20.80
C TYR A 22 13.88 7.54 20.84
N ASN A 23 15.06 8.07 21.05
CA ASN A 23 16.31 7.34 21.32
C ASN A 23 16.56 6.13 20.39
N ALA A 24 16.23 6.29 19.10
CA ALA A 24 16.44 5.22 18.12
C ALA A 24 17.94 5.03 17.87
N SER A 25 18.45 3.83 18.19
CA SER A 25 19.85 3.47 17.97
C SER A 25 19.91 2.13 17.24
N ILE A 26 20.67 2.10 16.12
CA ILE A 26 20.81 0.91 15.29
C ILE A 26 22.13 0.92 14.53
N SER A 27 22.69 -0.27 14.33
CA SER A 27 23.85 -0.51 13.48
C SER A 27 23.45 -1.38 12.29
N PHE A 28 23.78 -0.91 11.09
CA PHE A 28 23.58 -1.63 9.84
C PHE A 28 24.94 -2.21 9.41
N PHE A 29 24.98 -3.52 9.23
CA PHE A 29 26.17 -4.23 8.80
C PHE A 29 26.23 -4.30 7.28
N ASP A 30 27.44 -4.39 6.77
CA ASP A 30 27.73 -4.64 5.37
C ASP A 30 27.18 -6.01 4.90
N GLY A 31 26.85 -6.14 3.63
CA GLY A 31 26.33 -7.37 3.03
C GLY A 31 24.94 -7.79 3.53
N MET A 32 24.20 -6.94 4.27
CA MET A 32 22.93 -7.30 4.90
C MET A 32 21.76 -6.49 4.37
N ILE A 33 20.59 -7.15 4.32
CA ILE A 33 19.32 -6.55 3.95
C ILE A 33 18.45 -6.43 5.21
N TYR A 34 18.10 -5.19 5.54
CA TYR A 34 17.26 -4.85 6.69
C TYR A 34 15.84 -4.53 6.25
N SER A 35 14.84 -5.03 6.95
CA SER A 35 13.47 -4.54 6.82
C SER A 35 13.08 -3.71 8.02
N LEU A 36 12.62 -2.49 7.77
CA LEU A 36 12.02 -1.66 8.79
C LEU A 36 10.52 -1.98 8.87
N SER A 37 10.10 -2.47 10.02
CA SER A 37 8.73 -2.93 10.28
C SER A 37 8.11 -2.12 11.41
N GLY A 38 6.85 -1.79 11.29
CA GLY A 38 6.10 -1.03 12.30
C GLY A 38 4.78 -0.56 11.73
N LEU A 39 3.83 -0.29 12.62
CA LEU A 39 2.57 0.36 12.26
C LEU A 39 2.83 1.81 11.86
N ASP A 40 1.86 2.43 11.20
CA ASP A 40 1.89 3.86 10.94
C ASP A 40 2.02 4.63 12.26
N TYR A 41 2.74 5.74 12.23
CA TYR A 41 3.13 6.51 13.42
C TYR A 41 3.97 5.76 14.46
N SER A 42 4.49 4.57 14.12
CA SER A 42 5.43 3.86 14.99
C SER A 42 6.78 4.55 15.19
N GLY A 43 7.07 5.59 14.41
CA GLY A 43 8.36 6.28 14.33
C GLY A 43 9.22 5.85 13.14
N ARG A 44 8.89 4.75 12.46
CA ARG A 44 9.59 4.22 11.29
C ARG A 44 9.73 5.25 10.18
N ASP A 45 8.61 5.90 9.80
CA ASP A 45 8.60 6.86 8.69
C ASP A 45 9.37 8.14 9.02
N ILE A 46 9.35 8.57 10.29
CA ILE A 46 10.15 9.70 10.78
C ILE A 46 11.64 9.36 10.74
N PHE A 47 12.00 8.17 11.22
CA PHE A 47 13.38 7.66 11.13
C PHE A 47 13.88 7.71 9.69
N LEU A 48 13.10 7.18 8.74
CA LEU A 48 13.43 7.21 7.30
C LEU A 48 13.52 8.64 6.75
N LYS A 49 12.59 9.52 7.07
CA LYS A 49 12.62 10.91 6.63
C LYS A 49 13.86 11.64 7.12
N ILE A 50 14.32 11.34 8.35
CA ILE A 50 15.55 11.94 8.89
C ILE A 50 16.76 11.41 8.13
N ILE A 51 16.96 10.10 8.02
CA ILE A 51 18.15 9.54 7.34
C ILE A 51 18.20 9.88 5.85
N LYS A 52 17.07 10.11 5.20
CA LYS A 52 16.99 10.65 3.83
C LYS A 52 17.29 12.16 3.74
N GLY A 53 17.45 12.83 4.86
CA GLY A 53 17.71 14.27 4.93
C GLY A 53 16.50 15.14 4.52
N TYR A 54 15.27 14.66 4.73
CA TYR A 54 14.03 15.40 4.46
C TYR A 54 13.55 16.22 5.66
N ILE A 55 14.10 15.97 6.85
CA ILE A 55 13.81 16.72 8.07
C ILE A 55 15.01 17.64 8.37
N ASP A 56 14.72 18.87 8.74
CA ASP A 56 15.75 19.85 9.09
C ASP A 56 16.53 19.40 10.35
N ASP A 57 17.84 19.61 10.34
CA ASP A 57 18.75 19.21 11.41
C ASP A 57 18.39 19.82 12.78
N LYS A 58 17.71 20.97 12.79
CA LYS A 58 17.23 21.62 14.02
C LYS A 58 16.04 20.89 14.68
N LYS A 59 15.37 19.98 13.97
CA LYS A 59 14.16 19.29 14.45
C LYS A 59 14.44 17.93 15.10
N TYR A 60 15.68 17.46 15.07
CA TYR A 60 16.08 16.19 15.68
C TYR A 60 17.43 16.27 16.39
N GLU A 61 17.74 15.26 17.18
CA GLU A 61 19.01 15.02 17.83
C GLU A 61 19.46 13.61 17.55
N GLY A 62 20.75 13.38 17.36
CA GLY A 62 21.30 12.06 17.08
C GLY A 62 22.63 12.14 16.35
N LEU A 63 23.34 11.01 16.30
CA LEU A 63 24.63 10.89 15.64
C LEU A 63 24.56 9.87 14.52
N PHE A 64 25.21 10.17 13.41
CA PHE A 64 25.30 9.30 12.24
C PHE A 64 26.74 8.96 11.94
N PHE A 65 27.02 7.70 11.67
CA PHE A 65 28.36 7.22 11.31
C PHE A 65 28.27 6.38 10.03
N VAL A 66 29.17 6.63 9.08
CA VAL A 66 29.36 5.78 7.90
C VAL A 66 30.82 5.38 7.86
N ASP A 67 31.12 4.09 7.75
CA ASP A 67 32.49 3.54 7.85
C ASP A 67 33.24 4.05 9.09
N ASN A 68 32.60 4.12 10.23
CA ASN A 68 33.10 4.68 11.49
C ASN A 68 33.44 6.18 11.47
N LYS A 69 33.08 6.90 10.41
CA LYS A 69 33.26 8.36 10.32
C LYS A 69 31.98 9.05 10.79
N LEU A 70 32.12 9.96 11.76
CA LEU A 70 31.00 10.78 12.24
C LEU A 70 30.60 11.79 11.15
N LEU A 71 29.30 11.84 10.88
CA LEU A 71 28.67 12.84 10.00
C LEU A 71 27.95 13.89 10.86
N ASN A 72 28.22 15.15 10.62
CA ASN A 72 27.67 16.26 11.40
C ASN A 72 26.18 16.53 11.10
N SER A 73 25.59 15.88 10.10
CA SER A 73 24.21 16.11 9.65
C SER A 73 23.71 14.92 8.85
N ALA A 74 22.41 14.60 8.96
CA ALA A 74 21.77 13.61 8.11
C ALA A 74 21.78 14.03 6.62
N LYS A 75 21.87 15.31 6.31
CA LYS A 75 21.96 15.79 4.92
C LYS A 75 23.20 15.24 4.20
N LYS A 76 24.31 15.01 4.92
CA LYS A 76 25.52 14.39 4.36
C LYS A 76 25.36 12.92 4.04
N LEU A 77 24.38 12.23 4.62
CA LEU A 77 24.04 10.85 4.26
C LEU A 77 23.61 10.71 2.79
N LYS A 78 23.11 11.78 2.14
CA LYS A 78 22.76 11.75 0.71
C LYS A 78 23.92 11.35 -0.21
N GLU A 79 25.15 11.57 0.21
CA GLU A 79 26.33 11.13 -0.56
C GLU A 79 26.43 9.60 -0.60
N TYR A 80 26.02 8.92 0.46
CA TYR A 80 26.12 7.48 0.64
C TYR A 80 24.83 6.72 0.32
N ILE A 81 23.67 7.41 0.41
CA ILE A 81 22.34 6.80 0.26
C ILE A 81 21.88 6.90 -1.20
N TYR A 82 21.29 5.82 -1.69
CA TYR A 82 20.48 5.78 -2.88
C TYR A 82 19.04 5.46 -2.51
N ILE A 83 18.09 6.28 -2.95
CA ILE A 83 16.68 6.04 -2.74
C ILE A 83 16.12 5.41 -4.01
N PHE A 84 15.78 4.16 -3.89
CA PHE A 84 15.18 3.35 -4.93
C PHE A 84 13.67 3.60 -4.93
N SER A 85 13.13 4.15 -6.00
CA SER A 85 11.70 4.38 -6.17
C SER A 85 11.36 4.49 -7.64
N LEU A 86 10.47 3.62 -8.12
CA LEU A 86 10.01 3.58 -9.50
C LEU A 86 8.76 4.42 -9.73
N GLN A 87 7.96 4.66 -8.68
CA GLN A 87 6.59 5.21 -8.78
C GLN A 87 6.49 6.59 -9.44
N ASN A 88 7.58 7.40 -9.46
CA ASN A 88 7.52 8.77 -9.98
C ASN A 88 8.73 9.21 -10.80
N LYS A 89 9.55 8.28 -11.32
CA LYS A 89 10.87 8.66 -11.84
C LYS A 89 11.25 8.05 -13.18
N ILE A 90 10.46 7.11 -13.69
CA ILE A 90 10.76 6.47 -14.97
C ILE A 90 10.13 7.31 -16.09
N VAL A 91 10.96 7.73 -17.00
CA VAL A 91 10.52 8.27 -18.28
C VAL A 91 10.54 7.11 -19.27
N ASP A 92 9.37 6.62 -19.61
CA ASP A 92 9.19 5.41 -20.41
C ASP A 92 9.91 5.46 -21.78
N ASP A 93 10.06 6.65 -22.34
CA ASP A 93 10.73 6.86 -23.63
C ASP A 93 12.27 6.88 -23.55
N TRP A 94 12.85 6.90 -22.36
CA TRP A 94 14.30 6.87 -22.22
C TRP A 94 14.86 5.48 -22.45
N THR A 95 16.03 5.42 -23.10
CA THR A 95 16.83 4.20 -23.17
C THR A 95 17.42 3.83 -21.80
N VAL A 96 17.77 2.56 -21.61
CA VAL A 96 18.43 2.08 -20.38
C VAL A 96 19.70 2.89 -20.10
N ALA A 97 20.49 3.19 -21.15
CA ALA A 97 21.69 3.99 -21.00
C ALA A 97 21.40 5.43 -20.57
N GLU A 98 20.39 6.07 -21.15
CA GLU A 98 19.97 7.41 -20.73
C GLU A 98 19.44 7.41 -19.31
N TYR A 99 18.60 6.45 -18.94
CA TYR A 99 18.05 6.32 -17.59
C TYR A 99 19.13 6.21 -16.51
N ILE A 100 20.15 5.42 -16.77
CA ILE A 100 21.24 5.21 -15.81
C ILE A 100 22.12 6.45 -15.66
N TYR A 101 22.49 7.13 -16.75
CA TYR A 101 23.47 8.21 -16.74
C TYR A 101 22.92 9.62 -16.62
N LEU A 102 21.72 9.92 -17.13
CA LEU A 102 21.20 11.30 -17.22
C LEU A 102 21.01 11.99 -15.86
N ARG A 103 20.82 11.22 -14.80
CA ARG A 103 20.62 11.80 -13.45
C ARG A 103 21.91 12.28 -12.78
N GLU A 104 23.07 12.01 -13.41
CA GLU A 104 24.36 12.52 -12.93
C GLU A 104 24.66 13.97 -13.34
N GLY A 105 23.72 14.64 -14.03
CA GLY A 105 23.89 16.05 -14.42
C GLY A 105 24.93 16.28 -15.52
N LYS A 106 25.46 15.23 -16.13
CA LYS A 106 26.45 15.32 -17.22
C LYS A 106 25.76 15.28 -18.58
N TRP A 107 25.20 16.39 -18.96
CA TRP A 107 24.59 16.62 -20.28
C TRP A 107 25.67 16.76 -21.35
N PHE A 108 26.20 15.69 -21.89
CA PHE A 108 26.95 15.71 -23.15
C PHE A 108 26.55 14.54 -24.03
N LEU A 109 25.36 14.66 -24.61
CA LEU A 109 24.83 13.70 -25.59
C LEU A 109 25.40 13.99 -27.00
N SER A 110 26.71 13.80 -27.18
CA SER A 110 27.19 13.57 -28.53
C SER A 110 26.86 12.13 -28.94
N LYS A 111 26.50 11.88 -30.21
CA LYS A 111 26.23 10.51 -30.71
C LYS A 111 27.37 9.52 -30.40
N LYS A 112 28.61 10.00 -30.33
CA LYS A 112 29.79 9.19 -29.97
C LYS A 112 29.80 8.81 -28.50
N ASN A 113 29.43 9.73 -27.62
CA ASN A 113 29.35 9.47 -26.18
C ASN A 113 28.23 8.49 -25.85
N LEU A 114 27.08 8.61 -26.52
CA LEU A 114 25.94 7.70 -26.33
C LEU A 114 26.32 6.25 -26.68
N ARG A 115 27.00 6.01 -27.80
CA ARG A 115 27.47 4.67 -28.18
C ARG A 115 28.45 4.07 -27.16
N ASN A 116 29.34 4.87 -26.61
CA ASN A 116 30.26 4.41 -25.57
C ASN A 116 29.54 4.14 -24.24
N MET A 117 28.51 4.92 -23.93
CA MET A 117 27.67 4.69 -22.76
C MET A 117 26.86 3.39 -22.90
N ILE A 118 26.25 3.14 -24.05
CA ILE A 118 25.52 1.91 -24.34
C ILE A 118 26.43 0.70 -24.13
N LYS A 119 27.63 0.67 -24.75
CA LYS A 119 28.59 -0.45 -24.59
C LYS A 119 29.04 -0.67 -23.13
N ARG A 120 29.24 0.42 -22.37
CA ARG A 120 29.60 0.30 -20.94
C ARG A 120 28.44 -0.27 -20.12
N ILE A 121 27.22 0.14 -20.43
CA ILE A 121 26.04 -0.38 -19.75
C ILE A 121 25.82 -1.85 -20.09
N GLU A 122 25.94 -2.24 -21.35
CA GLU A 122 25.80 -3.63 -21.77
C GLU A 122 26.79 -4.52 -21.03
N ALA A 123 28.03 -4.12 -20.89
CA ALA A 123 29.03 -4.86 -20.11
C ALA A 123 28.65 -4.98 -18.64
N VAL A 124 28.15 -3.89 -18.03
CA VAL A 124 27.73 -3.91 -16.61
C VAL A 124 26.47 -4.76 -16.44
N VAL A 125 25.50 -4.64 -17.32
CA VAL A 125 24.22 -5.38 -17.26
C VAL A 125 24.46 -6.87 -17.43
N ASP A 126 25.39 -7.26 -18.32
CA ASP A 126 25.84 -8.64 -18.52
C ASP A 126 26.52 -9.23 -17.26
N ASP A 127 27.35 -8.45 -16.57
CA ASP A 127 27.95 -8.83 -15.27
C ASP A 127 26.89 -9.16 -14.21
N PHE A 128 25.70 -8.56 -14.30
CA PHE A 128 24.56 -8.83 -13.43
C PHE A 128 23.63 -9.95 -13.96
N GLY A 129 24.02 -10.62 -15.06
CA GLY A 129 23.28 -11.71 -15.66
C GLY A 129 21.94 -11.28 -16.29
N LEU A 130 21.87 -10.07 -16.85
CA LEU A 130 20.71 -9.55 -17.54
C LEU A 130 21.03 -9.41 -19.04
N ASP A 131 20.20 -10.00 -19.88
CA ASP A 131 20.25 -9.87 -21.34
C ASP A 131 19.38 -8.68 -21.78
N ILE A 132 19.95 -7.47 -21.74
CA ILE A 132 19.25 -6.22 -22.05
C ILE A 132 20.20 -5.30 -22.81
N SER A 133 19.75 -4.75 -23.93
CA SER A 133 20.52 -3.72 -24.63
C SER A 133 20.40 -2.35 -23.94
N GLY A 134 21.51 -1.65 -23.83
CA GLY A 134 21.55 -0.27 -23.36
C GLY A 134 20.70 0.70 -24.21
N SER A 135 20.28 0.31 -25.42
CA SER A 135 19.46 1.06 -26.35
C SER A 135 17.95 0.77 -26.20
N GLU A 136 17.55 -0.26 -25.46
CA GLU A 136 16.15 -0.57 -25.22
C GLU A 136 15.47 0.53 -24.40
N LYS A 137 14.19 0.78 -24.66
CA LYS A 137 13.40 1.75 -23.89
C LYS A 137 12.99 1.14 -22.55
N VAL A 138 13.14 1.92 -21.49
CA VAL A 138 12.78 1.49 -20.13
C VAL A 138 11.28 1.17 -20.02
N GLY A 139 10.43 1.87 -20.78
CA GLY A 139 9.00 1.61 -20.86
C GLY A 139 8.62 0.23 -21.41
N GLU A 140 9.47 -0.38 -22.23
CA GLU A 140 9.23 -1.69 -22.85
C GLU A 140 9.68 -2.86 -21.98
N LEU A 141 10.48 -2.58 -20.94
CA LEU A 141 11.02 -3.59 -20.03
C LEU A 141 9.98 -4.13 -19.06
N SER A 142 10.15 -5.39 -18.66
CA SER A 142 9.35 -5.97 -17.59
C SER A 142 9.52 -5.21 -16.29
N ILE A 143 8.51 -5.29 -15.41
CA ILE A 143 8.57 -4.64 -14.11
C ILE A 143 9.77 -5.14 -13.28
N LEU A 144 10.06 -6.44 -13.34
CA LEU A 144 11.21 -7.06 -12.67
C LEU A 144 12.52 -6.48 -13.18
N THR A 145 12.66 -6.36 -14.49
CA THR A 145 13.83 -5.81 -15.16
C THR A 145 14.07 -4.35 -14.78
N ARG A 146 13.03 -3.55 -14.70
CA ARG A 146 13.11 -2.14 -14.24
C ARG A 146 13.66 -2.06 -12.81
N TYR A 147 13.25 -2.95 -11.91
CA TYR A 147 13.80 -3.03 -10.55
C TYR A 147 15.28 -3.41 -10.55
N GLN A 148 15.68 -4.34 -11.41
CA GLN A 148 17.06 -4.75 -11.53
C GLN A 148 17.95 -3.59 -12.06
N ILE A 149 17.49 -2.86 -13.07
CA ILE A 149 18.20 -1.68 -13.60
C ILE A 149 18.34 -0.58 -12.54
N GLU A 150 17.29 -0.31 -11.76
CA GLU A 150 17.36 0.68 -10.70
C GLU A 150 18.36 0.30 -9.61
N PHE A 151 18.48 -0.99 -9.30
CA PHE A 151 19.53 -1.48 -8.39
C PHE A 151 20.93 -1.35 -8.99
N ILE A 152 21.11 -1.76 -10.25
CA ILE A 152 22.40 -1.61 -10.99
C ILE A 152 22.84 -0.16 -10.99
N ARG A 153 21.91 0.76 -11.14
CA ARG A 153 22.19 2.19 -11.06
C ARG A 153 22.76 2.60 -9.69
N ALA A 154 22.21 2.11 -8.58
CA ALA A 154 22.76 2.36 -7.25
C ALA A 154 24.22 1.86 -7.14
N VAL A 155 24.51 0.70 -7.75
CA VAL A 155 25.85 0.11 -7.78
C VAL A 155 26.82 0.95 -8.63
N ILE A 156 26.41 1.41 -9.81
CA ILE A 156 27.21 2.28 -10.69
C ILE A 156 27.53 3.61 -10.00
N LEU A 157 26.59 4.17 -9.26
CA LEU A 157 26.75 5.38 -8.46
C LEU A 157 27.61 5.17 -7.20
N ASN A 158 28.12 3.95 -7.00
CA ASN A 158 28.94 3.58 -5.85
C ASN A 158 28.31 3.93 -4.50
N LYS A 159 27.00 3.73 -4.38
CA LYS A 159 26.25 4.00 -3.16
C LYS A 159 26.37 2.83 -2.19
N LYS A 160 26.58 3.15 -0.92
CA LYS A 160 26.80 2.16 0.15
C LYS A 160 25.49 1.74 0.83
N ILE A 161 24.50 2.61 0.83
CA ILE A 161 23.22 2.40 1.48
C ILE A 161 22.10 2.55 0.43
N VAL A 162 21.34 1.49 0.20
CA VAL A 162 20.20 1.52 -0.73
C VAL A 162 18.91 1.42 0.08
N ILE A 163 18.05 2.41 -0.02
CA ILE A 163 16.72 2.41 0.61
C ILE A 163 15.69 2.09 -0.46
N ILE A 164 15.01 0.96 -0.34
CA ILE A 164 13.92 0.54 -1.23
C ILE A 164 12.60 0.86 -0.53
N GLU A 165 11.81 1.77 -1.13
CA GLU A 165 10.54 2.23 -0.56
C GLU A 165 9.35 1.65 -1.30
N ASP A 166 8.53 0.92 -0.58
CA ASP A 166 7.16 0.43 -0.89
C ASP A 166 6.86 0.01 -2.34
N GLU A 167 7.88 -0.44 -3.04
CA GLU A 167 7.81 -0.82 -4.45
C GLU A 167 7.22 -2.21 -4.66
N PHE A 168 7.09 -3.00 -3.58
CA PHE A 168 6.67 -4.41 -3.69
C PHE A 168 5.16 -4.62 -3.66
N THR A 169 4.39 -3.57 -3.36
CA THR A 169 2.93 -3.68 -3.17
C THR A 169 2.20 -4.15 -4.44
N ASN A 170 2.69 -3.72 -5.60
CA ASN A 170 2.13 -4.09 -6.91
C ASN A 170 2.91 -5.21 -7.63
N MET A 171 3.92 -5.80 -6.98
CA MET A 171 4.75 -6.83 -7.58
C MET A 171 4.17 -8.21 -7.32
N LYS A 172 4.08 -9.07 -8.36
CA LYS A 172 3.67 -10.47 -8.21
C LYS A 172 4.59 -11.23 -7.26
N TYR A 173 4.03 -12.18 -6.50
CA TYR A 173 4.80 -13.01 -5.55
C TYR A 173 6.01 -13.67 -6.19
N GLU A 174 5.85 -14.22 -7.39
CA GLU A 174 6.93 -14.86 -8.15
C GLU A 174 8.06 -13.86 -8.45
N TYR A 175 7.72 -12.63 -8.82
CA TYR A 175 8.72 -11.59 -9.08
C TYR A 175 9.43 -11.13 -7.80
N ILE A 176 8.73 -11.07 -6.66
CA ILE A 176 9.36 -10.81 -5.36
C ILE A 176 10.41 -11.88 -5.05
N LYS A 177 10.06 -13.16 -5.28
CA LYS A 177 10.96 -14.30 -5.07
C LYS A 177 12.17 -14.24 -5.99
N LEU A 178 11.94 -13.99 -7.29
CA LEU A 178 13.00 -13.86 -8.29
C LEU A 178 13.92 -12.67 -7.97
N PHE A 179 13.34 -11.50 -7.69
CA PHE A 179 14.10 -10.31 -7.35
C PHE A 179 14.90 -10.49 -6.06
N SER A 180 14.31 -11.08 -5.02
CA SER A 180 15.02 -11.37 -3.77
C SER A 180 16.24 -12.27 -3.97
N LYS A 181 16.10 -13.33 -4.78
CA LYS A 181 17.21 -14.23 -5.11
C LYS A 181 18.30 -13.49 -5.90
N TRP A 182 17.90 -12.75 -6.93
CA TRP A 182 18.81 -11.98 -7.77
C TRP A 182 19.52 -10.86 -6.97
N LEU A 183 18.79 -10.15 -6.11
CA LEU A 183 19.34 -9.08 -5.27
C LEU A 183 20.42 -9.61 -4.33
N LYS A 184 20.20 -10.75 -3.69
CA LYS A 184 21.16 -11.39 -2.79
C LYS A 184 22.43 -11.89 -3.52
N SER A 185 22.28 -12.34 -4.76
CA SER A 185 23.41 -12.81 -5.57
C SER A 185 24.25 -11.64 -6.13
N ASN A 186 23.66 -10.47 -6.29
CA ASN A 186 24.27 -9.32 -6.97
C ASN A 186 24.60 -8.14 -6.03
N MET A 187 24.23 -8.25 -4.76
CA MET A 187 24.55 -7.23 -3.75
C MET A 187 26.04 -7.24 -3.46
N LYS A 188 26.66 -6.04 -3.46
CA LYS A 188 28.09 -5.89 -3.08
C LYS A 188 28.28 -6.12 -1.58
N GLU A 189 29.43 -6.69 -1.22
CA GLU A 189 29.77 -6.95 0.19
C GLU A 189 29.88 -5.67 1.03
N ASP A 190 30.24 -4.53 0.44
CA ASP A 190 30.38 -3.23 1.10
C ASP A 190 29.10 -2.36 1.04
N MET A 191 27.95 -2.97 0.79
CA MET A 191 26.65 -2.32 0.68
C MET A 191 25.68 -2.84 1.76
N THR A 192 24.74 -2.00 2.20
CA THR A 192 23.58 -2.40 3.00
C THR A 192 22.30 -1.94 2.32
N ILE A 193 21.25 -2.75 2.43
CA ILE A 193 19.94 -2.44 1.86
C ILE A 193 18.93 -2.28 3.00
N ILE A 194 18.13 -1.25 2.94
CA ILE A 194 17.05 -0.96 3.90
C ILE A 194 15.74 -1.01 3.14
N LEU A 195 14.92 -2.00 3.44
CA LEU A 195 13.57 -2.13 2.90
C LEU A 195 12.55 -1.40 3.79
N ASN A 196 11.80 -0.51 3.20
CA ASN A 196 10.61 0.08 3.80
C ASN A 196 9.40 -0.35 2.97
N THR A 197 8.72 -1.39 3.39
CA THR A 197 7.56 -1.93 2.66
C THR A 197 6.43 -2.31 3.59
N HIS A 198 5.19 -2.14 3.13
CA HIS A 198 4.00 -2.66 3.80
C HIS A 198 3.75 -4.14 3.45
N SER A 199 4.39 -4.67 2.41
CA SER A 199 4.31 -6.09 2.05
C SER A 199 5.13 -6.94 3.02
N GLN A 200 4.44 -7.69 3.89
CA GLN A 200 5.08 -8.63 4.82
C GLN A 200 5.84 -9.72 4.09
N THR A 201 5.28 -10.20 2.99
CA THR A 201 5.90 -11.24 2.16
C THR A 201 7.22 -10.74 1.59
N ALA A 202 7.26 -9.51 1.05
CA ALA A 202 8.51 -8.92 0.55
C ALA A 202 9.50 -8.71 1.69
N SER A 203 9.05 -8.14 2.81
CA SER A 203 9.86 -7.98 4.02
C SER A 203 10.51 -9.31 4.44
N TYR A 204 9.69 -10.36 4.63
CA TYR A 204 10.18 -11.66 5.10
C TYR A 204 11.06 -12.39 4.07
N LYS A 205 10.74 -12.31 2.77
CA LYS A 205 11.52 -13.00 1.72
C LYS A 205 12.85 -12.34 1.43
N CYS A 206 12.88 -11.00 1.35
CA CYS A 206 14.07 -10.27 0.94
C CYS A 206 15.06 -10.01 2.07
N SER A 207 14.61 -9.86 3.33
CA SER A 207 15.45 -9.39 4.41
C SER A 207 16.17 -10.49 5.17
N ASP A 208 17.29 -10.10 5.79
CA ASP A 208 18.08 -10.92 6.70
C ASP A 208 17.86 -10.50 8.16
N ILE A 209 17.55 -9.21 8.37
CA ILE A 209 17.33 -8.60 9.70
C ILE A 209 16.06 -7.75 9.68
N PHE A 210 15.25 -7.90 10.71
CA PHE A 210 14.03 -7.11 10.95
C PHE A 210 14.24 -6.12 12.08
N VAL A 211 13.84 -4.87 11.86
CA VAL A 211 13.89 -3.78 12.83
C VAL A 211 12.47 -3.33 13.13
N CYS A 212 11.99 -3.62 14.33
CA CYS A 212 10.61 -3.37 14.70
C CYS A 212 10.47 -2.04 15.46
N PHE A 213 9.69 -1.14 14.89
CA PHE A 213 9.33 0.15 15.50
C PHE A 213 7.98 0.07 16.19
N LYS A 214 7.88 0.64 17.39
CA LYS A 214 6.62 0.77 18.13
C LYS A 214 6.65 2.02 19.00
N LYS A 215 5.59 2.85 18.95
CA LYS A 215 5.42 4.06 19.75
C LYS A 215 6.62 5.02 19.74
N GLY A 216 7.29 5.14 18.60
CA GLY A 216 8.46 6.01 18.43
C GLY A 216 9.80 5.41 18.83
N CYS A 217 9.86 4.14 19.22
CA CYS A 217 11.09 3.46 19.64
C CYS A 217 11.37 2.23 18.75
N ILE A 218 12.65 1.87 18.61
CA ILE A 218 13.05 0.55 18.13
C ILE A 218 12.90 -0.42 19.30
N VAL A 219 11.90 -1.31 19.23
CA VAL A 219 11.60 -2.24 20.33
C VAL A 219 12.30 -3.58 20.18
N LYS A 220 12.64 -3.95 18.94
CA LYS A 220 13.32 -5.21 18.66
C LYS A 220 14.09 -5.16 17.36
N THR A 221 15.25 -5.77 17.36
CA THR A 221 16.01 -6.12 16.15
C THR A 221 16.27 -7.63 16.20
N CYS A 222 15.92 -8.35 15.16
CA CYS A 222 16.06 -9.81 15.11
C CYS A 222 16.49 -10.30 13.74
N ARG A 223 17.26 -11.38 13.71
CA ARG A 223 17.64 -12.06 12.47
C ARG A 223 16.49 -12.93 11.97
N LYS A 224 16.43 -13.15 10.68
CA LYS A 224 15.44 -14.02 10.04
C LYS A 224 15.43 -15.43 10.64
N ASP A 225 16.61 -15.99 10.89
CA ASP A 225 16.77 -17.34 11.43
C ASP A 225 16.20 -17.51 12.85
N SER A 226 15.97 -16.39 13.58
CA SER A 226 15.37 -16.39 14.91
C SER A 226 13.85 -16.26 14.91
N ILE A 227 13.22 -16.21 13.71
CA ILE A 227 11.78 -16.01 13.56
C ILE A 227 11.20 -17.16 12.75
N ASP A 228 10.36 -18.00 13.38
CA ASP A 228 9.63 -19.08 12.70
C ASP A 228 8.36 -18.51 12.05
N GLY A 229 8.52 -17.89 10.88
CA GLY A 229 7.42 -17.44 10.05
C GLY A 229 7.00 -15.97 10.20
N ILE A 230 6.17 -15.56 9.26
CA ILE A 230 5.65 -14.19 9.14
C ILE A 230 4.78 -13.81 10.34
N ASP A 231 4.02 -14.76 10.89
CA ASP A 231 3.09 -14.52 12.00
C ASP A 231 3.80 -14.08 13.29
N LYS A 232 4.99 -14.63 13.57
CA LYS A 232 5.79 -14.18 14.72
C LYS A 232 6.31 -12.76 14.53
N LEU A 233 6.71 -12.37 13.32
CA LEU A 233 7.10 -11.00 13.01
C LEU A 233 5.92 -10.05 13.25
N TYR A 234 4.73 -10.45 12.83
CA TYR A 234 3.48 -9.72 13.05
C TYR A 234 3.21 -9.47 14.54
N ASN A 235 3.34 -10.51 15.38
CA ASN A 235 3.11 -10.41 16.82
C ASN A 235 4.07 -9.42 17.51
N PHE A 236 5.30 -9.26 17.03
CA PHE A 236 6.21 -8.25 17.55
C PHE A 236 5.78 -6.83 17.20
N ILE A 237 5.20 -6.62 16.04
CA ILE A 237 4.77 -5.29 15.56
C ILE A 237 3.48 -4.87 16.24
N VAL A 238 2.46 -5.72 16.24
CA VAL A 238 1.11 -5.42 16.76
C VAL A 238 1.01 -5.66 18.26
N GLY A 239 1.62 -6.73 18.76
CA GLY A 239 1.53 -7.20 20.14
C GLY A 239 0.40 -8.24 20.32
N SER A 240 0.65 -9.23 21.19
CA SER A 240 -0.26 -10.36 21.44
C SER A 240 -1.66 -9.94 21.92
N THR A 241 -1.73 -8.93 22.77
CA THR A 241 -3.00 -8.41 23.31
C THR A 241 -3.92 -7.77 22.28
N MET A 242 -3.36 -7.23 21.18
CA MET A 242 -4.19 -6.71 20.06
C MET A 242 -4.71 -7.83 19.16
N ASN A 243 -3.93 -8.87 18.93
CA ASN A 243 -4.40 -10.05 18.19
C ASN A 243 -5.57 -10.75 18.89
N GLU A 244 -5.52 -10.87 20.22
CA GLU A 244 -6.63 -11.42 20.99
C GLU A 244 -7.89 -10.54 20.91
N LYS A 245 -7.75 -9.20 20.97
CA LYS A 245 -8.86 -8.27 20.77
C LYS A 245 -9.42 -8.31 19.35
N ILE A 246 -8.58 -8.42 18.33
CA ILE A 246 -9.01 -8.54 16.93
C ILE A 246 -9.72 -9.89 16.72
N ASN A 247 -9.18 -10.98 17.23
CA ASN A 247 -9.78 -12.30 17.17
C ASN A 247 -11.07 -12.41 18.01
N SER A 248 -11.15 -11.75 19.18
CA SER A 248 -12.38 -11.70 19.97
C SER A 248 -13.48 -10.87 19.31
N LEU A 249 -13.14 -9.87 18.50
CA LEU A 249 -14.10 -9.13 17.68
C LEU A 249 -14.60 -9.95 16.47
N SER A 250 -13.79 -10.93 16.02
CA SER A 250 -14.15 -11.84 14.91
C SER A 250 -14.86 -13.13 15.37
N SER A 251 -14.66 -13.56 16.61
CA SER A 251 -15.18 -14.85 17.14
C SER A 251 -16.62 -14.80 17.69
N GLY A 252 -17.26 -13.64 17.70
CA GLY A 252 -18.55 -13.45 18.38
C GLY A 252 -19.81 -13.85 17.62
N TYR A 253 -19.76 -14.24 16.34
CA TYR A 253 -21.00 -14.57 15.63
C TYR A 253 -20.79 -15.73 14.64
N ILE A 254 -21.22 -16.92 15.07
CA ILE A 254 -21.49 -18.04 14.15
C ILE A 254 -22.87 -17.79 13.54
N TYR A 255 -22.91 -17.42 12.27
CA TYR A 255 -24.16 -17.39 11.51
C TYR A 255 -24.26 -18.66 10.67
N ASN A 256 -25.32 -19.45 10.90
CA ASN A 256 -25.71 -20.55 10.04
C ASN A 256 -26.08 -20.01 8.65
N LYS A 257 -25.30 -20.38 7.64
CA LYS A 257 -25.59 -20.08 6.23
C LYS A 257 -26.71 -20.97 5.72
N LEU A 258 -27.91 -20.44 5.66
CA LEU A 258 -28.94 -20.92 4.75
C LEU A 258 -29.14 -19.86 3.67
N HIS A 259 -28.51 -20.04 2.51
CA HIS A 259 -28.74 -19.20 1.35
C HIS A 259 -29.48 -19.97 0.27
N ASN A 260 -30.73 -19.56 0.02
CA ASN A 260 -31.47 -19.93 -1.17
C ASN A 260 -30.88 -19.22 -2.39
N SER A 261 -30.74 -19.92 -3.50
CA SER A 261 -30.21 -19.48 -4.79
C SER A 261 -30.99 -18.35 -5.48
N ASN A 262 -31.89 -17.70 -4.77
CA ASN A 262 -32.84 -16.71 -5.30
C ASN A 262 -32.46 -15.24 -5.03
N ASP A 263 -31.38 -14.94 -4.35
CA ASP A 263 -31.04 -13.60 -3.83
C ASP A 263 -30.05 -12.81 -4.68
N GLU A 264 -30.13 -12.92 -6.03
CA GLU A 264 -29.32 -12.09 -6.91
C GLU A 264 -29.68 -10.61 -6.75
N VAL A 265 -28.70 -9.78 -6.37
CA VAL A 265 -28.89 -8.33 -6.12
C VAL A 265 -28.34 -7.50 -7.28
N TYR A 266 -27.26 -7.95 -7.89
CA TYR A 266 -26.56 -7.23 -8.94
C TYR A 266 -25.95 -8.19 -9.95
N SER A 267 -26.11 -7.92 -11.24
CA SER A 267 -25.33 -8.60 -12.26
C SER A 267 -24.97 -7.68 -13.41
N VAL A 268 -23.85 -7.98 -14.04
CA VAL A 268 -23.29 -7.23 -15.17
C VAL A 268 -22.91 -8.22 -16.26
N SER A 269 -23.44 -7.98 -17.46
CA SER A 269 -23.13 -8.78 -18.65
C SER A 269 -22.47 -7.92 -19.71
N GLY A 270 -21.45 -8.44 -20.37
CA GLY A 270 -20.75 -7.75 -21.46
C GLY A 270 -19.36 -8.30 -21.73
N ASN A 271 -18.63 -7.67 -22.63
CA ASN A 271 -17.26 -8.06 -22.92
C ASN A 271 -16.28 -7.30 -22.01
N PHE A 272 -15.63 -8.00 -21.08
CA PHE A 272 -14.68 -7.40 -20.12
C PHE A 272 -13.24 -7.44 -20.59
N PHE A 273 -12.83 -8.53 -21.26
CA PHE A 273 -11.43 -8.82 -21.60
C PHE A 273 -11.17 -9.01 -23.10
N GLY A 274 -12.13 -8.63 -23.96
CA GLY A 274 -11.94 -8.60 -25.41
C GLY A 274 -12.23 -9.92 -26.13
N LYS A 275 -12.71 -10.99 -25.44
CA LYS A 275 -12.93 -12.31 -26.05
C LYS A 275 -14.42 -12.64 -26.22
N ASN A 276 -15.16 -12.81 -25.15
CA ASN A 276 -16.56 -13.25 -25.16
C ASN A 276 -17.45 -12.36 -24.28
N ILE A 277 -18.77 -12.51 -24.42
CA ILE A 277 -19.72 -11.93 -23.49
C ILE A 277 -19.73 -12.81 -22.24
N GLU A 278 -19.39 -12.20 -21.11
CA GLU A 278 -19.39 -12.82 -19.79
C GLU A 278 -20.48 -12.18 -18.94
N THR A 279 -20.99 -12.93 -17.97
CA THR A 279 -21.96 -12.44 -17.01
C THR A 279 -21.50 -12.77 -15.60
N TYR A 280 -21.38 -11.74 -14.78
CA TYR A 280 -21.07 -11.87 -13.36
C TYR A 280 -22.29 -11.52 -12.55
N SER A 281 -22.73 -12.45 -11.70
CA SER A 281 -23.92 -12.31 -10.84
C SER A 281 -23.53 -12.40 -9.37
N PHE A 282 -24.11 -11.52 -8.56
CA PHE A 282 -23.76 -11.31 -7.17
C PHE A 282 -24.99 -11.44 -6.26
N ALA A 283 -24.92 -12.35 -5.29
CA ALA A 283 -25.95 -12.58 -4.31
C ALA A 283 -25.79 -11.67 -3.07
N LYS A 284 -26.92 -11.41 -2.39
CA LYS A 284 -26.99 -10.55 -1.21
C LYS A 284 -26.12 -11.05 -0.06
N GLY A 285 -25.40 -10.12 0.57
CA GLY A 285 -24.66 -10.37 1.82
C GLY A 285 -23.44 -11.29 1.68
N LYS A 286 -22.94 -11.49 0.45
CA LYS A 286 -21.72 -12.25 0.18
C LYS A 286 -20.56 -11.34 -0.15
N ILE A 287 -19.33 -11.87 0.06
CA ILE A 287 -18.07 -11.24 -0.31
C ILE A 287 -17.47 -12.00 -1.49
N TYR A 288 -17.42 -11.35 -2.64
CA TYR A 288 -16.79 -11.83 -3.88
C TYR A 288 -15.44 -11.16 -4.04
N SER A 289 -14.43 -11.95 -4.38
CA SER A 289 -13.08 -11.42 -4.64
C SER A 289 -12.59 -11.79 -6.02
N PHE A 290 -12.23 -10.77 -6.80
CA PHE A 290 -11.65 -10.91 -8.12
C PHE A 290 -10.15 -10.72 -8.05
N ILE A 291 -9.40 -11.73 -8.51
CA ILE A 291 -7.95 -11.69 -8.64
C ILE A 291 -7.61 -11.48 -10.11
N ILE A 292 -7.14 -10.30 -10.43
CA ILE A 292 -6.76 -9.93 -11.80
C ILE A 292 -5.34 -9.37 -11.73
N GLU A 293 -4.38 -10.13 -12.22
CA GLU A 293 -2.97 -9.78 -12.08
C GLU A 293 -2.57 -8.56 -12.90
N ASP A 294 -3.03 -8.48 -14.15
CA ASP A 294 -2.73 -7.35 -15.02
C ASP A 294 -3.47 -6.08 -14.56
N HIS A 295 -2.71 -5.01 -14.31
CA HIS A 295 -3.25 -3.75 -13.78
C HIS A 295 -4.28 -3.13 -14.72
N ASN A 296 -4.03 -3.13 -16.03
CA ASN A 296 -4.93 -2.49 -17.02
C ASN A 296 -6.25 -3.26 -17.10
N ASN A 297 -6.21 -4.59 -17.14
CA ASN A 297 -7.40 -5.43 -17.15
C ASN A 297 -8.16 -5.31 -15.83
N ARG A 298 -7.47 -5.26 -14.69
CA ARG A 298 -8.05 -5.07 -13.36
C ARG A 298 -8.80 -3.74 -13.26
N TYR A 299 -8.18 -2.65 -13.72
CA TYR A 299 -8.80 -1.33 -13.68
C TYR A 299 -9.94 -1.19 -14.71
N ARG A 300 -9.80 -1.81 -15.89
CA ARG A 300 -10.90 -1.90 -16.87
C ARG A 300 -12.10 -2.65 -16.32
N PHE A 301 -11.87 -3.79 -15.65
CA PHE A 301 -12.92 -4.56 -14.99
C PHE A 301 -13.62 -3.74 -13.90
N PHE A 302 -12.85 -3.09 -13.03
CA PHE A 302 -13.40 -2.19 -12.01
C PHE A 302 -14.29 -1.11 -12.61
N LYS A 303 -13.82 -0.40 -13.64
CA LYS A 303 -14.59 0.62 -14.34
C LYS A 303 -15.87 0.06 -14.96
N ALA A 304 -15.81 -1.15 -15.51
CA ALA A 304 -16.95 -1.79 -16.13
C ALA A 304 -18.04 -2.13 -15.10
N ILE A 305 -17.68 -2.80 -14.00
CA ILE A 305 -18.69 -3.17 -12.97
C ILE A 305 -19.16 -1.97 -12.14
N SER A 306 -18.40 -0.87 -12.12
CA SER A 306 -18.77 0.39 -11.46
C SER A 306 -19.62 1.33 -12.33
N GLY A 307 -19.92 0.96 -13.57
CA GLY A 307 -20.67 1.79 -14.50
C GLY A 307 -19.93 2.98 -15.09
N VAL A 308 -18.62 3.11 -14.83
CA VAL A 308 -17.75 4.16 -15.41
C VAL A 308 -17.50 3.88 -16.90
N ASN A 309 -17.25 2.62 -17.26
CA ASN A 309 -17.14 2.17 -18.66
C ASN A 309 -18.33 1.25 -18.99
N ASN A 310 -19.44 1.87 -19.35
CA ASN A 310 -20.72 1.21 -19.58
C ASN A 310 -20.98 0.82 -21.04
N ARG A 311 -20.04 1.15 -21.98
CA ARG A 311 -20.17 0.75 -23.38
C ARG A 311 -20.24 -0.78 -23.48
N ASP A 312 -21.23 -1.31 -24.19
CA ASP A 312 -21.47 -2.74 -24.42
C ASP A 312 -21.69 -3.55 -23.13
N LYS A 313 -22.13 -2.90 -22.05
CA LYS A 313 -22.48 -3.55 -20.78
C LYS A 313 -23.98 -3.46 -20.51
N LYS A 314 -24.53 -4.56 -19.99
CA LYS A 314 -25.90 -4.63 -19.51
C LYS A 314 -25.88 -4.82 -17.99
N TYR A 315 -26.58 -3.98 -17.29
CA TYR A 315 -26.66 -3.99 -15.83
C TYR A 315 -28.03 -4.48 -15.39
N PHE A 316 -28.06 -5.36 -14.40
CA PHE A 316 -29.28 -5.85 -13.80
C PHE A 316 -29.21 -5.66 -12.30
N ILE A 317 -30.28 -5.14 -11.70
CA ILE A 317 -30.42 -4.95 -10.26
C ILE A 317 -31.69 -5.70 -9.85
N GLU A 318 -31.56 -6.64 -8.90
CA GLU A 318 -32.68 -7.50 -8.49
C GLU A 318 -33.35 -8.15 -9.71
N ARG A 319 -32.51 -8.57 -10.70
CA ARG A 319 -32.92 -9.18 -12.00
C ARG A 319 -33.58 -8.24 -13.01
N TYR A 320 -33.77 -6.97 -12.68
CA TYR A 320 -34.34 -6.01 -13.61
C TYR A 320 -33.25 -5.26 -14.38
N TYR A 321 -33.38 -5.21 -15.69
CA TYR A 321 -32.48 -4.44 -16.52
C TYR A 321 -32.48 -2.96 -16.12
N GLN A 322 -31.31 -2.39 -16.03
CA GLN A 322 -31.09 -0.97 -15.74
C GLN A 322 -30.29 -0.32 -16.86
N LYS A 323 -30.82 0.74 -17.43
CA LYS A 323 -30.06 1.58 -18.33
C LYS A 323 -29.12 2.46 -17.51
N VAL A 324 -27.82 2.20 -17.61
CA VAL A 324 -26.78 2.98 -16.93
C VAL A 324 -26.10 3.88 -17.96
N ILE A 325 -26.25 5.19 -17.81
CA ILE A 325 -25.62 6.20 -18.65
C ILE A 325 -24.46 6.82 -17.89
N HIS A 326 -24.65 7.09 -16.60
CA HIS A 326 -23.68 7.67 -15.70
C HIS A 326 -23.56 6.85 -14.41
N VAL A 327 -22.42 7.01 -13.73
CA VAL A 327 -22.18 6.34 -12.43
C VAL A 327 -23.26 6.69 -11.41
N GLN A 328 -23.83 7.91 -11.47
CA GLN A 328 -24.91 8.36 -10.62
C GLN A 328 -26.15 7.45 -10.67
N ASP A 329 -26.41 6.81 -11.82
CA ASP A 329 -27.54 5.88 -11.97
C ASP A 329 -27.38 4.67 -11.05
N LEU A 330 -26.17 4.16 -10.88
CA LEU A 330 -25.84 3.08 -9.94
C LEU A 330 -25.86 3.56 -8.49
N ILE A 331 -25.32 4.74 -8.21
CA ILE A 331 -25.33 5.34 -6.87
C ILE A 331 -26.76 5.54 -6.36
N ALA A 332 -27.66 6.02 -7.22
CA ALA A 332 -29.08 6.16 -6.90
C ALA A 332 -29.75 4.82 -6.53
N LYS A 333 -29.25 3.71 -7.08
CA LYS A 333 -29.68 2.34 -6.74
C LYS A 333 -28.91 1.72 -5.57
N LYS A 334 -28.06 2.51 -4.87
CA LYS A 334 -27.22 2.10 -3.74
C LYS A 334 -26.11 1.12 -4.11
N ILE A 335 -25.60 1.20 -5.32
CA ILE A 335 -24.42 0.49 -5.76
C ILE A 335 -23.27 1.51 -5.71
N ILE A 336 -22.30 1.27 -4.84
CA ILE A 336 -21.20 2.18 -4.54
C ILE A 336 -19.87 1.54 -4.95
N SER A 337 -19.02 2.31 -5.59
CA SER A 337 -17.65 1.90 -5.92
C SER A 337 -16.63 2.87 -5.31
N VAL A 338 -15.55 2.30 -4.76
CA VAL A 338 -14.47 3.03 -4.10
C VAL A 338 -13.14 2.53 -4.65
N ASP A 339 -12.30 3.45 -5.11
CA ASP A 339 -10.96 3.17 -5.66
C ASP A 339 -9.92 3.41 -4.56
N GLY A 340 -9.50 2.35 -3.91
CA GLY A 340 -8.54 2.40 -2.80
C GLY A 340 -9.15 2.88 -1.46
N ILE A 341 -8.51 2.51 -0.36
CA ILE A 341 -8.86 2.98 0.98
C ILE A 341 -7.54 3.34 1.65
N GLY A 342 -7.35 4.60 2.05
CA GLY A 342 -6.19 4.99 2.85
C GLY A 342 -5.47 6.26 2.45
N GLU A 343 -5.48 6.70 1.20
CA GLU A 343 -4.83 7.94 0.79
C GLU A 343 -5.66 9.23 0.97
N GLY A 344 -6.80 9.16 1.69
CA GLY A 344 -7.61 10.36 1.96
C GLY A 344 -8.44 10.87 0.78
N TYR A 345 -8.36 10.25 -0.40
CA TYR A 345 -9.07 10.72 -1.61
C TYR A 345 -10.59 10.81 -1.49
N PHE A 346 -11.16 10.15 -0.47
CA PHE A 346 -12.60 10.11 -0.27
C PHE A 346 -13.06 10.88 0.97
N LEU A 347 -12.15 11.45 1.73
CA LEU A 347 -12.45 12.25 2.91
C LEU A 347 -12.12 13.71 2.64
N ALA A 348 -13.05 14.60 2.98
CA ALA A 348 -12.80 16.05 2.93
C ALA A 348 -11.95 16.43 4.15
N GLU A 349 -10.63 16.60 3.96
CA GLU A 349 -9.67 16.83 5.04
C GLU A 349 -9.95 18.08 5.87
N ASN A 350 -10.54 19.10 5.24
CA ASN A 350 -10.89 20.37 5.85
C ASN A 350 -12.30 20.38 6.49
N MET A 351 -12.99 19.26 6.52
CA MET A 351 -14.29 19.11 7.17
C MET A 351 -14.14 18.30 8.47
N SER A 352 -15.11 18.47 9.36
CA SER A 352 -15.17 17.68 10.59
C SER A 352 -15.38 16.19 10.28
N ILE A 353 -15.03 15.34 11.23
CA ILE A 353 -15.29 13.90 11.11
C ILE A 353 -16.78 13.64 10.99
N GLU A 354 -17.58 14.37 11.76
CA GLU A 354 -19.05 14.29 11.72
C GLU A 354 -19.61 14.58 10.33
N ASP A 355 -19.16 15.67 9.70
CA ASP A 355 -19.57 16.03 8.35
C ASP A 355 -19.18 14.98 7.31
N ASN A 356 -17.98 14.45 7.41
CA ASN A 356 -17.49 13.40 6.53
C ASN A 356 -18.32 12.11 6.63
N LEU A 357 -18.78 11.74 7.83
CA LEU A 357 -19.61 10.56 8.05
C LEU A 357 -21.00 10.69 7.42
N ILE A 358 -21.55 11.90 7.45
CA ILE A 358 -22.91 12.18 7.02
C ILE A 358 -22.97 12.44 5.51
N LEU A 359 -21.92 12.98 4.92
CA LEU A 359 -21.90 13.48 3.54
C LEU A 359 -22.57 12.54 2.50
N PRO A 360 -22.28 11.23 2.43
CA PRO A 360 -22.94 10.35 1.47
C PRO A 360 -24.44 10.13 1.75
N SER A 361 -24.87 10.39 2.96
CA SER A 361 -26.24 10.13 3.43
C SER A 361 -27.10 11.39 3.49
N LEU A 362 -26.59 12.57 3.10
CA LEU A 362 -27.29 13.84 3.22
C LEU A 362 -28.73 13.81 2.63
N ASN A 363 -28.90 13.23 1.45
CA ASN A 363 -30.20 13.12 0.79
C ASN A 363 -31.22 12.24 1.54
N LYS A 364 -30.75 11.40 2.49
CA LYS A 364 -31.64 10.55 3.31
C LYS A 364 -31.97 11.19 4.65
N ILE A 365 -31.11 12.09 5.14
CA ILE A 365 -31.18 12.69 6.47
C ILE A 365 -31.83 14.08 6.40
N SER A 366 -31.81 14.71 5.21
CA SER A 366 -32.34 16.05 5.01
C SER A 366 -33.81 16.01 4.55
N ASN A 367 -34.64 16.79 5.22
CA ASN A 367 -35.98 17.14 4.72
C ASN A 367 -35.81 18.29 3.73
N PHE A 368 -36.39 18.14 2.51
CA PHE A 368 -36.28 19.14 1.41
C PHE A 368 -34.87 19.47 0.96
N ASN A 369 -33.92 18.56 1.11
CA ASN A 369 -32.48 18.73 0.78
C ASN A 369 -31.74 19.84 1.55
N TYR A 370 -32.36 20.50 2.52
CA TYR A 370 -31.78 21.63 3.26
C TYR A 370 -31.90 21.55 4.79
N LEU A 371 -32.89 20.81 5.32
CA LEU A 371 -33.11 20.73 6.77
C LEU A 371 -32.63 19.37 7.29
N MET A 372 -31.52 19.36 7.99
CA MET A 372 -30.99 18.14 8.62
C MET A 372 -31.71 17.84 9.94
N ASN A 373 -32.18 16.59 10.09
CA ASN A 373 -32.71 16.12 11.36
C ASN A 373 -31.55 15.76 12.30
N GLN A 374 -31.20 16.69 13.18
CA GLN A 374 -30.09 16.56 14.14
C GLN A 374 -30.22 15.32 15.05
N TYR A 375 -31.42 14.85 15.31
CA TYR A 375 -31.65 13.68 16.16
C TYR A 375 -31.22 12.38 15.48
N GLU A 376 -31.59 12.18 14.23
CA GLU A 376 -31.19 11.01 13.44
C GLU A 376 -29.66 11.01 13.21
N ILE A 377 -29.07 12.17 12.95
CA ILE A 377 -27.64 12.34 12.81
C ILE A 377 -26.90 11.92 14.07
N LYS A 378 -27.31 12.44 15.23
CA LYS A 378 -26.68 12.12 16.53
C LYS A 378 -26.79 10.63 16.85
N LYS A 379 -27.91 9.97 16.57
CA LYS A 379 -28.11 8.55 16.82
C LYS A 379 -27.16 7.70 15.99
N VAL A 380 -27.04 7.97 14.70
CA VAL A 380 -26.19 7.22 13.76
C VAL A 380 -24.70 7.40 14.07
N ILE A 381 -24.26 8.63 14.40
CA ILE A 381 -22.85 8.94 14.72
C ILE A 381 -22.46 8.37 16.09
N LEU A 382 -23.38 8.41 17.07
CA LEU A 382 -23.10 7.93 18.42
C LEU A 382 -22.84 6.42 18.46
N GLU A 383 -23.49 5.65 17.60
CA GLU A 383 -23.29 4.19 17.53
C GLU A 383 -21.95 3.81 16.86
N GLY A 384 -21.51 4.58 15.84
CA GLY A 384 -20.30 4.25 15.06
C GLY A 384 -18.97 4.64 15.70
N LEU A 385 -18.89 5.77 16.44
CA LEU A 385 -17.64 6.34 16.93
C LEU A 385 -17.36 6.09 18.43
N ARG A 386 -18.33 5.67 19.23
CA ARG A 386 -18.19 5.47 20.68
C ARG A 386 -17.07 4.50 21.10
N ALA A 387 -16.66 3.61 20.21
CA ALA A 387 -15.69 2.57 20.51
C ALA A 387 -14.22 2.96 20.18
N LYS A 388 -13.93 4.19 19.69
CA LYS A 388 -12.64 4.43 19.00
C LYS A 388 -11.86 5.68 19.45
N ASP A 389 -12.19 6.31 20.57
CA ASP A 389 -11.50 7.51 21.10
C ASP A 389 -11.28 8.64 20.08
N ILE A 390 -12.19 8.77 19.11
CA ILE A 390 -12.13 9.81 18.07
C ILE A 390 -13.09 10.93 18.45
N ASN A 391 -12.56 12.14 18.59
CA ASN A 391 -13.39 13.32 18.84
C ASN A 391 -14.08 13.78 17.55
N LYS A 392 -15.40 13.84 17.55
CA LYS A 392 -16.25 14.10 16.38
C LYS A 392 -16.03 15.43 15.71
N MET A 393 -15.65 16.43 16.50
CA MET A 393 -15.45 17.80 16.05
C MET A 393 -14.05 18.03 15.46
N ASP A 394 -13.16 17.06 15.55
CA ASP A 394 -11.83 17.18 14.95
C ASP A 394 -11.90 17.12 13.42
N PHE A 395 -10.95 17.80 12.78
CA PHE A 395 -10.79 17.74 11.33
C PHE A 395 -10.13 16.42 10.92
N VAL A 396 -10.54 15.90 9.78
CA VAL A 396 -9.98 14.66 9.20
C VAL A 396 -8.48 14.77 8.95
N SER A 397 -7.96 15.97 8.67
CA SER A 397 -6.53 16.22 8.50
C SER A 397 -5.65 15.87 9.71
N LYS A 398 -6.24 15.81 10.92
CA LYS A 398 -5.54 15.43 12.16
C LYS A 398 -5.50 13.93 12.42
N LEU A 399 -6.27 13.16 11.66
CA LEU A 399 -6.39 11.72 11.84
C LEU A 399 -5.17 10.99 11.27
N ASP A 400 -4.78 9.90 11.94
CA ASP A 400 -3.88 8.92 11.37
C ASP A 400 -4.55 8.10 10.26
N ILE A 401 -3.77 7.34 9.49
CA ILE A 401 -4.28 6.57 8.34
C ILE A 401 -5.33 5.54 8.78
N ASN A 402 -5.16 4.88 9.93
CA ASN A 402 -6.08 3.88 10.41
C ASN A 402 -7.40 4.49 10.89
N GLN A 403 -7.34 5.68 11.49
CA GLN A 403 -8.51 6.48 11.82
C GLN A 403 -9.23 6.98 10.56
N LYS A 404 -8.49 7.40 9.53
CA LYS A 404 -9.04 7.76 8.21
C LYS A 404 -9.75 6.57 7.55
N ILE A 405 -9.15 5.37 7.60
CA ILE A 405 -9.78 4.13 7.13
C ILE A 405 -11.09 3.87 7.88
N CYS A 406 -11.09 4.01 9.20
CA CYS A 406 -12.30 3.85 10.01
C CYS A 406 -13.40 4.81 9.56
N VAL A 407 -13.12 6.10 9.45
CA VAL A 407 -14.11 7.12 9.05
C VAL A 407 -14.60 6.85 7.63
N SER A 408 -13.70 6.49 6.71
CA SER A 408 -14.04 6.18 5.33
C SER A 408 -14.99 4.97 5.21
N LEU A 409 -14.78 3.91 5.99
CA LEU A 409 -15.63 2.72 5.96
C LEU A 409 -16.93 2.91 6.74
N GLU A 410 -16.87 3.61 7.89
CA GLU A 410 -18.03 3.86 8.73
C GLU A 410 -19.11 4.68 8.00
N ARG A 411 -18.72 5.72 7.24
CA ARG A 411 -19.68 6.50 6.45
C ARG A 411 -20.45 5.66 5.45
N TRP A 412 -19.82 4.64 4.85
CA TRP A 412 -20.51 3.73 3.94
C TRP A 412 -21.39 2.72 4.67
N LEU A 413 -21.03 2.29 5.88
CA LEU A 413 -21.93 1.52 6.74
C LEU A 413 -23.19 2.31 7.10
N ILE A 414 -23.03 3.61 7.40
CA ILE A 414 -24.16 4.54 7.63
C ILE A 414 -25.01 4.66 6.37
N PHE A 415 -24.39 4.78 5.21
CA PHE A 415 -25.09 4.85 3.92
C PHE A 415 -25.90 3.58 3.61
N ARG A 416 -25.45 2.41 4.06
CA ARG A 416 -26.06 1.08 3.83
C ARG A 416 -26.22 0.78 2.33
N PRO A 417 -25.11 0.61 1.58
CA PRO A 417 -25.18 0.25 0.17
C PRO A 417 -25.79 -1.15 -0.01
N LYS A 418 -26.45 -1.41 -1.15
CA LYS A 418 -26.83 -2.78 -1.56
C LYS A 418 -25.61 -3.55 -2.05
N VAL A 419 -24.76 -2.86 -2.83
CA VAL A 419 -23.50 -3.40 -3.34
C VAL A 419 -22.38 -2.41 -3.05
N PHE A 420 -21.25 -2.92 -2.54
CA PHE A 420 -20.06 -2.15 -2.24
C PHE A 420 -18.86 -2.73 -2.99
N ILE A 421 -18.43 -2.04 -4.03
CA ILE A 421 -17.32 -2.42 -4.90
C ILE A 421 -16.07 -1.70 -4.44
N ILE A 422 -15.00 -2.45 -4.15
CA ILE A 422 -13.75 -1.89 -3.65
C ILE A 422 -12.59 -2.36 -4.51
N PHE A 423 -11.83 -1.39 -5.01
CA PHE A 423 -10.62 -1.64 -5.77
C PHE A 423 -9.39 -1.52 -4.87
N GLU A 424 -8.53 -2.55 -4.86
CA GLU A 424 -7.27 -2.61 -4.11
C GLU A 424 -7.33 -2.07 -2.67
N PRO A 425 -8.20 -2.62 -1.80
CA PRO A 425 -8.46 -2.03 -0.48
C PRO A 425 -7.26 -2.06 0.48
N PHE A 426 -6.21 -2.83 0.18
CA PHE A 426 -5.11 -3.11 1.12
C PHE A 426 -3.77 -2.45 0.74
N ILE A 427 -3.71 -1.65 -0.33
CA ILE A 427 -2.45 -1.10 -0.86
C ILE A 427 -1.72 -0.23 0.17
N TYR A 428 -2.43 0.63 0.88
CA TYR A 428 -1.84 1.61 1.79
C TYR A 428 -2.03 1.28 3.26
N CYS A 429 -2.28 0.00 3.57
CA CYS A 429 -2.57 -0.43 4.93
C CYS A 429 -1.36 -1.08 5.59
N ASP A 430 -1.12 -0.72 6.83
CA ASP A 430 -0.35 -1.55 7.73
C ASP A 430 -1.17 -2.78 8.18
N ASN A 431 -0.58 -3.64 8.96
CA ASN A 431 -1.23 -4.86 9.44
C ASN A 431 -2.49 -4.60 10.28
N TYR A 432 -2.51 -3.50 11.01
CA TYR A 432 -3.69 -3.11 11.78
C TYR A 432 -4.80 -2.61 10.86
N GLY A 433 -4.48 -1.75 9.91
CA GLY A 433 -5.40 -1.27 8.88
C GLY A 433 -5.97 -2.41 8.05
N LEU A 434 -5.15 -3.41 7.71
CA LEU A 434 -5.59 -4.62 7.01
C LEU A 434 -6.65 -5.39 7.82
N SER A 435 -6.39 -5.67 9.10
CA SER A 435 -7.35 -6.33 9.99
C SER A 435 -8.63 -5.51 10.16
N LEU A 436 -8.48 -4.20 10.23
CA LEU A 436 -9.59 -3.26 10.31
C LEU A 436 -10.49 -3.34 9.07
N ILE A 437 -9.91 -3.26 7.87
CA ILE A 437 -10.66 -3.37 6.61
C ILE A 437 -11.36 -4.71 6.52
N LYS A 438 -10.69 -5.83 6.79
CA LYS A 438 -11.30 -7.16 6.81
C LYS A 438 -12.55 -7.22 7.71
N ASN A 439 -12.44 -6.65 8.91
CA ASN A 439 -13.56 -6.60 9.85
C ASN A 439 -14.72 -5.77 9.32
N TYR A 440 -14.45 -4.65 8.64
CA TYR A 440 -15.47 -3.85 8.00
C TYR A 440 -16.14 -4.57 6.82
N LEU A 441 -15.38 -5.26 5.97
CA LEU A 441 -15.94 -6.04 4.86
C LEU A 441 -16.92 -7.12 5.38
N LYS A 442 -16.51 -7.83 6.45
CA LYS A 442 -17.40 -8.78 7.15
C LYS A 442 -18.64 -8.10 7.77
N LYS A 443 -18.53 -6.88 8.31
CA LYS A 443 -19.66 -6.11 8.82
C LYS A 443 -20.64 -5.72 7.71
N PHE A 444 -20.13 -5.27 6.55
CA PHE A 444 -20.98 -4.97 5.38
C PHE A 444 -21.76 -6.20 4.95
N ALA A 445 -21.10 -7.34 4.78
CA ALA A 445 -21.78 -8.58 4.37
C ALA A 445 -22.83 -9.01 5.40
N LYS A 446 -22.53 -8.94 6.71
CA LYS A 446 -23.50 -9.22 7.78
C LYS A 446 -24.69 -8.27 7.77
N ALA A 447 -24.49 -7.01 7.39
CA ALA A 447 -25.57 -6.02 7.24
C ALA A 447 -26.42 -6.24 5.97
N GLY A 448 -26.12 -7.26 5.17
CA GLY A 448 -26.82 -7.61 3.93
C GLY A 448 -26.29 -6.88 2.69
N THR A 449 -25.18 -6.18 2.79
CA THR A 449 -24.48 -5.58 1.64
C THR A 449 -23.69 -6.65 0.90
N THR A 450 -23.82 -6.72 -0.41
CA THR A 450 -22.92 -7.52 -1.26
C THR A 450 -21.61 -6.78 -1.44
N VAL A 451 -20.50 -7.43 -1.12
CA VAL A 451 -19.17 -6.83 -1.22
C VAL A 451 -18.42 -7.43 -2.40
N ILE A 452 -17.86 -6.59 -3.27
CA ILE A 452 -17.03 -7.00 -4.40
C ILE A 452 -15.64 -6.39 -4.23
N VAL A 453 -14.65 -7.24 -3.97
CA VAL A 453 -13.24 -6.85 -3.83
C VAL A 453 -12.51 -7.18 -5.12
N ILE A 454 -11.77 -6.21 -5.66
CA ILE A 454 -10.96 -6.41 -6.87
C ILE A 454 -9.53 -6.11 -6.52
N LYS A 455 -8.64 -7.07 -6.72
CA LYS A 455 -7.23 -6.93 -6.36
C LYS A 455 -6.29 -7.76 -7.22
N SER A 456 -4.99 -7.49 -7.06
CA SER A 456 -3.92 -8.12 -7.84
C SER A 456 -3.53 -9.50 -7.35
N ARG A 457 -3.77 -9.83 -6.06
CA ARG A 457 -3.24 -11.03 -5.40
C ARG A 457 -4.26 -11.69 -4.48
N LEU A 458 -4.08 -12.97 -4.27
CA LEU A 458 -4.91 -13.77 -3.37
C LEU A 458 -4.72 -13.40 -1.89
N GLU A 459 -3.53 -12.93 -1.51
CA GLU A 459 -3.18 -12.60 -0.12
C GLU A 459 -4.25 -11.74 0.56
N TYR A 460 -4.56 -12.06 1.81
CA TYR A 460 -5.45 -11.32 2.72
C TYR A 460 -6.96 -11.41 2.47
N ILE A 461 -7.43 -12.15 1.47
CA ILE A 461 -8.87 -12.29 1.19
C ILE A 461 -9.39 -13.71 1.33
N GLU A 462 -8.52 -14.71 1.41
CA GLU A 462 -8.88 -16.13 1.52
C GLU A 462 -9.80 -16.40 2.72
N ASP A 463 -9.54 -15.74 3.85
CA ASP A 463 -10.27 -15.91 5.11
C ASP A 463 -11.57 -15.09 5.22
N ILE A 464 -11.85 -14.22 4.24
CA ILE A 464 -13.02 -13.35 4.26
C ILE A 464 -13.96 -13.56 3.09
N SER A 465 -13.49 -14.10 1.97
CA SER A 465 -14.26 -14.24 0.73
C SER A 465 -15.16 -15.47 0.77
N ASP A 466 -16.41 -15.31 0.33
CA ASP A 466 -17.33 -16.42 0.09
C ASP A 466 -17.04 -17.08 -1.26
N GLU A 467 -16.56 -16.29 -2.22
CA GLU A 467 -16.22 -16.75 -3.57
C GLU A 467 -15.01 -15.98 -4.10
N ILE A 468 -14.05 -16.70 -4.69
CA ILE A 468 -12.82 -16.14 -5.28
C ILE A 468 -12.78 -16.50 -6.75
N ILE A 469 -12.65 -15.48 -7.61
CA ILE A 469 -12.63 -15.61 -9.06
C ILE A 469 -11.28 -15.09 -9.56
N SER A 470 -10.48 -15.97 -10.16
CA SER A 470 -9.19 -15.59 -10.78
C SER A 470 -9.36 -15.46 -12.29
N ILE A 471 -8.88 -14.33 -12.85
CA ILE A 471 -9.00 -13.98 -14.27
C ILE A 471 -7.64 -13.61 -14.84
#